data_afd26d755264728761463b8bdb041688
#
_entry.id   afd26d755264728761463b8bdb041688
#
_cell.length_a   1.000
_cell.length_b   1.000
_cell.length_c   1.000
_cell.angle_alpha   90.00
_cell.angle_beta   90.00
_cell.angle_gamma   90.00
#
_symmetry.space_group_name_H-M   'P 1'
#
loop_
_entity.id
_entity.type
_entity.pdbx_description
1 polymer ?
#
loop_
_entity_poly.entity_id
_entity_poly.type
_entity_poly.pdbx_seq_one_letter_code
_entity_poly.pdbx_strand_id
1 'polypeptide(L)'
;YNNYKEISSCSNCWDFQARRANIRYKDPAEFKGTRLVHTLNGSGLAVGRTMAAIMENYQNADGSITVPEVLRPYMRDMEVIKPLA
;
A
#
# COMPACT_ATOMS: atom_id res chain seq x y z
N TYR A 1 0.89 -17.66 10.23
CA TYR A 1 2.28 -17.56 10.73
C TYR A 1 2.32 -16.71 11.99
N ASN A 2 3.19 -17.04 12.91
CA ASN A 2 3.36 -16.27 14.14
C ASN A 2 4.52 -15.30 14.05
N ASN A 3 4.66 -14.61 12.93
CA ASN A 3 5.70 -13.60 12.75
C ASN A 3 5.22 -12.52 11.78
N TYR A 4 5.96 -11.43 11.76
CA TYR A 4 5.68 -10.35 10.82
C TYR A 4 6.36 -10.63 9.49
N LYS A 5 5.66 -10.32 8.41
CA LYS A 5 6.18 -10.42 7.05
C LYS A 5 6.10 -9.06 6.39
N GLU A 6 7.07 -8.75 5.54
CA GLU A 6 7.03 -7.54 4.75
C GLU A 6 5.92 -7.66 3.69
N ILE A 7 4.96 -6.75 3.72
CA ILE A 7 3.90 -6.71 2.71
C ILE A 7 4.01 -5.49 1.81
N SER A 8 4.87 -4.54 2.14
CA SER A 8 5.07 -3.33 1.36
C SER A 8 6.43 -2.74 1.68
N SER A 9 6.97 -1.97 0.75
CA SER A 9 8.21 -1.23 0.97
C SER A 9 8.13 0.14 0.30
N CYS A 10 8.93 1.08 0.81
CA CYS A 10 9.07 2.40 0.22
C CYS A 10 10.53 2.65 -0.12
N SER A 11 10.75 3.30 -1.24
CA SER A 11 12.10 3.63 -1.69
C SER A 11 12.29 5.14 -1.73
N ASN A 12 13.46 5.59 -1.28
CA ASN A 12 13.89 6.96 -1.49
C ASN A 12 14.65 6.99 -2.81
N CYS A 13 14.11 7.65 -3.81
CA CYS A 13 14.65 7.66 -5.17
C CYS A 13 15.61 8.83 -5.41
N TRP A 14 15.89 9.64 -4.37
CA TRP A 14 16.73 10.83 -4.49
C TRP A 14 16.24 11.69 -5.65
N ASP A 15 17.13 12.19 -6.50
CA ASP A 15 16.77 13.01 -7.65
C ASP A 15 16.65 12.23 -8.98
N PHE A 16 16.77 10.91 -8.94
CA PHE A 16 16.80 10.08 -10.15
C PHE A 16 15.54 10.25 -11.00
N GLN A 17 14.38 10.12 -10.40
CA GLN A 17 13.12 10.26 -11.14
C GLN A 17 12.85 11.71 -11.52
N ALA A 18 13.14 12.64 -10.62
CA ALA A 18 12.93 14.06 -10.86
C ALA A 18 13.80 14.54 -12.05
N ARG A 19 15.03 14.03 -12.16
CA ARG A 19 15.92 14.37 -13.25
C ARG A 19 15.35 13.92 -14.60
N ARG A 20 14.78 12.74 -14.66
CA ARG A 20 14.16 12.22 -15.87
C ARG A 20 12.86 12.93 -16.24
N ALA A 21 12.05 13.28 -15.25
CA ALA A 21 10.78 13.95 -15.44
C ALA A 21 10.89 15.48 -15.43
N ASN A 22 12.09 16.00 -15.12
CA ASN A 22 12.37 17.43 -15.01
C ASN A 22 11.45 18.11 -13.98
N ILE A 23 11.33 17.48 -12.80
CA ILE A 23 10.53 18.03 -11.71
C ILE A 23 11.45 18.83 -10.80
N ARG A 24 11.18 20.11 -10.69
CA ARG A 24 12.05 21.03 -9.97
C ARG A 24 11.24 21.86 -8.98
N TYR A 25 11.92 22.37 -7.97
CA TYR A 25 11.31 23.31 -7.04
C TYR A 25 12.15 24.58 -6.97
N LYS A 26 11.54 25.65 -6.52
CA LYS A 26 12.19 26.96 -6.39
C LYS A 26 12.05 27.43 -4.95
N ASP A 27 13.18 27.78 -4.35
CA ASP A 27 13.21 28.39 -3.03
C ASP A 27 13.84 29.79 -3.14
N PRO A 28 13.02 30.84 -3.22
CA PRO A 28 13.53 32.19 -3.42
C PRO A 28 14.32 32.72 -2.22
N ALA A 29 14.21 32.09 -1.05
CA ALA A 29 14.93 32.53 0.14
C ALA A 29 16.39 32.07 0.15
N GLU A 30 16.71 30.96 -0.50
CA GLU A 30 18.03 30.34 -0.40
C GLU A 30 18.86 30.42 -1.69
N PHE A 31 18.24 30.46 -2.85
CA PHE A 31 18.99 30.46 -4.11
C PHE A 31 18.16 31.01 -5.27
N LYS A 32 18.89 31.42 -6.32
CA LYS A 32 18.28 31.83 -7.56
C LYS A 32 18.23 30.63 -8.50
N GLY A 33 17.12 30.37 -9.11
CA GLY A 33 16.94 29.24 -9.99
C GLY A 33 16.16 28.11 -9.35
N THR A 34 16.39 26.89 -9.81
CA THR A 34 15.62 25.73 -9.36
C THR A 34 16.53 24.56 -9.02
N ARG A 35 16.01 23.67 -8.19
CA ARG A 35 16.67 22.40 -7.87
C ARG A 35 15.74 21.24 -8.17
N LEU A 36 16.33 20.09 -8.48
CA LEU A 36 15.57 18.86 -8.64
C LEU A 36 14.99 18.41 -7.29
N VAL A 37 13.75 17.96 -7.29
CA VAL A 37 13.14 17.38 -6.09
C VAL A 37 13.68 15.99 -5.85
N HIS A 38 13.52 15.50 -4.64
CA HIS A 38 13.69 14.08 -4.32
C HIS A 38 12.32 13.44 -4.27
N THR A 39 12.24 12.18 -4.64
CA THR A 39 10.97 11.47 -4.65
C THR A 39 11.03 10.24 -3.77
N LEU A 40 9.87 9.87 -3.27
CA LEU A 40 9.66 8.61 -2.58
C LEU A 40 8.74 7.76 -3.44
N ASN A 41 8.94 6.46 -3.41
CA ASN A 41 8.13 5.54 -4.18
C ASN A 41 7.61 4.43 -3.28
N GLY A 42 6.34 4.15 -3.37
CA GLY A 42 5.73 3.09 -2.59
C GLY A 42 4.35 2.77 -3.11
N SER A 43 3.97 1.51 -2.99
CA SER A 43 2.62 1.10 -3.39
C SER A 43 1.62 1.52 -2.32
N GLY A 44 0.65 2.24 -2.72
CA GLY A 44 -0.42 2.60 -1.83
C GLY A 44 -1.74 2.03 -2.30
N LEU A 45 -1.76 0.76 -2.39
CA LEU A 45 -1.51 -0.32 -1.51
C LEU A 45 -0.89 -1.51 -2.28
N ALA A 46 -0.18 -2.42 -1.59
CA ALA A 46 0.25 -3.69 -2.16
C ALA A 46 -0.94 -4.66 -2.10
N VAL A 47 -1.78 -4.65 -3.14
CA VAL A 47 -3.11 -5.25 -3.11
C VAL A 47 -3.09 -6.74 -2.82
N GLY A 48 -2.29 -7.51 -3.57
CA GLY A 48 -2.25 -8.97 -3.40
C GLY A 48 -1.76 -9.39 -2.01
N ARG A 49 -0.69 -8.80 -1.53
CA ARG A 49 -0.14 -9.14 -0.21
C ARG A 49 -1.07 -8.71 0.93
N THR A 50 -1.71 -7.55 0.80
CA THR A 50 -2.66 -7.08 1.81
C THR A 50 -3.88 -7.98 1.85
N MET A 51 -4.39 -8.40 0.69
CA MET A 51 -5.52 -9.33 0.63
C MET A 51 -5.16 -10.66 1.28
N ALA A 52 -3.98 -11.21 1.00
CA ALA A 52 -3.53 -12.44 1.62
C ALA A 52 -3.42 -12.30 3.15
N ALA A 53 -2.92 -11.17 3.63
CA ALA A 53 -2.82 -10.92 5.07
C ALA A 53 -4.19 -10.84 5.74
N ILE A 54 -5.16 -10.20 5.08
CA ILE A 54 -6.53 -10.14 5.60
C ILE A 54 -7.13 -11.53 5.69
N MET A 55 -7.02 -12.32 4.61
CA MET A 55 -7.54 -13.68 4.60
C MET A 55 -6.91 -14.55 5.68
N GLU A 56 -5.60 -14.41 5.86
CA GLU A 56 -4.88 -15.19 6.87
C GLU A 56 -5.30 -14.82 8.29
N ASN A 57 -5.43 -13.53 8.58
CA ASN A 57 -5.73 -13.06 9.93
C ASN A 57 -7.20 -13.18 10.30
N TYR A 58 -8.10 -13.25 9.33
CA TYR A 58 -9.54 -13.32 9.56
C TYR A 58 -10.13 -14.69 9.22
N GLN A 59 -9.27 -15.68 9.01
CA GLN A 59 -9.73 -17.04 8.74
C GLN A 59 -10.28 -17.67 10.03
N ASN A 60 -11.42 -18.34 9.91
CA ASN A 60 -12.05 -19.04 11.00
C ASN A 60 -11.68 -20.53 10.96
N ALA A 61 -11.94 -21.23 12.07
CA ALA A 61 -11.58 -22.65 12.22
C ALA A 61 -12.24 -23.55 11.18
N ASP A 62 -13.41 -23.17 10.67
CA ASP A 62 -14.14 -23.94 9.66
C ASP A 62 -13.70 -23.65 8.23
N GLY A 63 -12.67 -22.84 8.05
CA GLY A 63 -12.17 -22.46 6.73
C GLY A 63 -12.85 -21.24 6.13
N SER A 64 -13.88 -20.70 6.77
CA SER A 64 -14.50 -19.46 6.35
C SER A 64 -13.62 -18.27 6.70
N ILE A 65 -13.89 -17.13 6.08
CA ILE A 65 -13.15 -15.90 6.32
C ILE A 65 -14.13 -14.81 6.72
N THR A 66 -13.92 -14.21 7.89
CA THR A 66 -14.72 -13.06 8.31
C THR A 66 -14.31 -11.84 7.51
N VAL A 67 -15.26 -11.15 6.89
CA VAL A 67 -14.98 -9.92 6.17
C VAL A 67 -14.83 -8.78 7.19
N PRO A 68 -13.70 -8.08 7.21
CA PRO A 68 -13.57 -6.92 8.10
C PRO A 68 -14.70 -5.92 7.88
N GLU A 69 -15.21 -5.38 8.97
CA GLU A 69 -16.39 -4.51 8.93
C GLU A 69 -16.22 -3.36 7.93
N VAL A 70 -15.03 -2.75 7.87
CA VAL A 70 -14.77 -1.61 6.98
C VAL A 70 -14.84 -1.98 5.50
N LEU A 71 -14.70 -3.27 5.16
CA LEU A 71 -14.72 -3.74 3.77
C LEU A 71 -16.11 -4.22 3.33
N ARG A 72 -17.02 -4.43 4.27
CA ARG A 72 -18.35 -4.99 3.95
C ARG A 72 -19.14 -4.17 2.92
N PRO A 73 -19.12 -2.82 2.99
CA PRO A 73 -19.84 -2.03 1.98
C PRO A 73 -19.36 -2.27 0.55
N TYR A 74 -18.09 -2.65 0.38
CA TYR A 74 -17.51 -2.93 -0.94
C TYR A 74 -17.75 -4.37 -1.39
N MET A 75 -18.33 -5.22 -0.54
CA MET A 75 -18.56 -6.63 -0.79
C MET A 75 -20.05 -6.99 -0.63
N ARG A 76 -20.94 -6.08 -1.01
CA ARG A 76 -22.40 -6.27 -0.91
C ARG A 76 -22.84 -6.60 0.50
N ASP A 77 -22.19 -5.99 1.50
CA ASP A 77 -22.45 -6.21 2.93
C ASP A 77 -22.26 -7.66 3.39
N MET A 78 -21.48 -8.44 2.64
CA MET A 78 -21.13 -9.81 3.02
C MET A 78 -20.32 -9.80 4.32
N GLU A 79 -20.75 -10.59 5.30
CA GLU A 79 -20.07 -10.66 6.57
C GLU A 79 -19.03 -11.79 6.63
N VAL A 80 -19.26 -12.86 5.89
CA VAL A 80 -18.41 -14.06 5.90
C VAL A 80 -18.32 -14.65 4.51
N ILE A 81 -17.11 -15.02 4.12
CA ILE A 81 -16.87 -15.80 2.89
C ILE A 81 -16.78 -17.25 3.30
N LYS A 82 -17.68 -18.09 2.77
CA LYS A 82 -17.72 -19.51 3.10
C LYS A 82 -17.11 -20.36 2.02
N PRO A 83 -16.50 -21.52 2.39
CA PRO A 83 -16.03 -22.47 1.38
C PRO A 83 -17.19 -22.93 0.50
N LEU A 84 -16.85 -23.27 -0.74
CA LEU A 84 -17.83 -23.79 -1.72
C LEU A 84 -18.13 -25.25 -1.47
N ALA A 85 -18.64 -25.73 -0.56
CA ALA A 85 -18.92 -27.10 -0.21
C ALA A 85 -17.86 -27.67 0.69
#